data_9e9cedba512daf8a53d8732f234dbe3a
#
_entry.id   9e9cedba512daf8a53d8732f234dbe3a
#
_cell.length_a   1.000
_cell.length_b   1.000
_cell.length_c   1.000
_cell.angle_alpha   90.00
_cell.angle_beta   90.00
_cell.angle_gamma   90.00
#
_symmetry.space_group_name_H-M   'P 1'
#
loop_
_entity.id
_entity.type
_entity.pdbx_description
1 polymer ?
#
loop_
_entity_poly.entity_id
_entity_poly.type
_entity_poly.pdbx_seq_one_letter_code
_entity_poly.pdbx_strand_id
1 'polypeptide(L)'
;MTAPALKPATTLLVIAKQPVPGRVKTRLVPPCTYEQAAALAEAALADTLQAVLLAPAARRVLVLDGEPGPWLPPGFDVMPQCGGPLDERLAAAFAAMSGPALLIGMDTPQVTPDLLAVDWQAADAVFGPAADGGFWALGLRVPDPALVRGVPMSTPATGAFQRARLLSAGLRVADLPQLRDVDTAADAVAVAAKAPQGRFAARARALAAVLSPVATGKGATGKGVIEASALRETA
;
A
#
# COMPACT_ATOMS: atom_id res chain seq x y z
N MET A 1 -14.89 39.80 -15.89
CA MET A 1 -13.86 39.04 -15.16
C MET A 1 -14.57 37.95 -14.38
N THR A 2 -14.58 36.72 -14.90
CA THR A 2 -15.19 35.58 -14.22
C THR A 2 -14.19 35.15 -13.12
N ALA A 3 -14.67 35.14 -11.86
CA ALA A 3 -13.87 34.64 -10.75
C ALA A 3 -13.40 33.20 -11.07
N PRO A 4 -12.14 32.83 -10.80
CA PRO A 4 -11.69 31.47 -10.99
C PRO A 4 -12.57 30.55 -10.17
N ALA A 5 -13.20 29.57 -10.81
CA ALA A 5 -13.99 28.55 -10.13
C ALA A 5 -13.07 27.90 -9.08
N LEU A 6 -13.43 28.04 -7.81
CA LEU A 6 -12.74 27.36 -6.70
C LEU A 6 -12.70 25.87 -7.03
N LYS A 7 -11.49 25.31 -7.16
CA LYS A 7 -11.35 23.85 -7.30
C LYS A 7 -12.01 23.19 -6.10
N PRO A 8 -12.90 22.19 -6.31
CA PRO A 8 -13.54 21.51 -5.20
C PRO A 8 -12.45 20.96 -4.26
N ALA A 9 -12.54 21.32 -3.01
CA ALA A 9 -11.54 21.02 -2.01
C ALA A 9 -11.60 19.53 -1.66
N THR A 10 -10.55 18.77 -1.97
CA THR A 10 -10.48 17.32 -1.77
C THR A 10 -10.26 16.96 -0.30
N THR A 11 -11.01 15.98 0.21
CA THR A 11 -10.66 15.27 1.45
C THR A 11 -9.73 14.12 1.12
N LEU A 12 -8.53 14.07 1.73
CA LEU A 12 -7.63 12.94 1.63
C LEU A 12 -7.89 11.98 2.80
N LEU A 13 -8.16 10.71 2.47
CA LEU A 13 -8.41 9.63 3.41
C LEU A 13 -7.22 8.66 3.37
N VAL A 14 -6.65 8.34 4.53
CA VAL A 14 -5.67 7.26 4.64
C VAL A 14 -6.31 6.12 5.41
N ILE A 15 -6.54 4.97 4.77
CA ILE A 15 -7.01 3.79 5.48
C ILE A 15 -5.82 3.00 6.01
N ALA A 16 -5.79 2.78 7.32
CA ALA A 16 -4.65 2.18 7.99
C ALA A 16 -5.06 1.27 9.16
N LYS A 17 -4.19 0.33 9.48
CA LYS A 17 -4.20 -0.38 10.76
C LYS A 17 -3.12 0.16 11.65
N GLN A 18 -3.38 0.18 12.94
CA GLN A 18 -2.36 0.47 13.95
C GLN A 18 -1.18 -0.50 13.77
N PRO A 19 0.07 -0.01 13.66
CA PRO A 19 1.25 -0.84 13.42
C PRO A 19 1.66 -1.64 14.67
N VAL A 20 0.89 -2.68 14.99
CA VAL A 20 1.13 -3.56 16.14
C VAL A 20 1.78 -4.87 15.68
N PRO A 21 2.85 -5.36 16.36
CA PRO A 21 3.46 -6.65 16.05
C PRO A 21 2.43 -7.79 16.02
N GLY A 22 2.51 -8.63 14.99
CA GLY A 22 1.59 -9.74 14.75
C GLY A 22 0.23 -9.36 14.15
N ARG A 23 -0.12 -8.06 14.06
CA ARG A 23 -1.38 -7.59 13.46
C ARG A 23 -1.21 -6.97 12.07
N VAL A 24 0.00 -6.52 11.72
CA VAL A 24 0.32 -5.91 10.42
C VAL A 24 1.48 -6.63 9.77
N LYS A 25 1.49 -6.64 8.44
CA LYS A 25 2.58 -7.18 7.60
C LYS A 25 3.07 -8.58 7.99
N THR A 26 2.14 -9.44 8.41
CA THR A 26 2.45 -10.82 8.82
C THR A 26 3.06 -11.67 7.70
N ARG A 27 2.87 -11.28 6.41
CA ARG A 27 3.52 -11.92 5.26
C ARG A 27 5.02 -11.62 5.14
N LEU A 28 5.52 -10.64 5.90
CA LEU A 28 6.96 -10.40 6.05
C LEU A 28 7.63 -11.37 7.05
N VAL A 29 6.85 -12.17 7.76
CA VAL A 29 7.33 -13.12 8.78
C VAL A 29 7.14 -14.56 8.31
N PRO A 30 8.22 -15.32 7.99
CA PRO A 30 9.60 -14.88 7.88
C PRO A 30 9.87 -14.06 6.60
N PRO A 31 11.00 -13.40 6.43
CA PRO A 31 12.23 -13.47 7.24
C PRO A 31 12.27 -12.46 8.41
N CYS A 32 11.39 -11.47 8.46
CA CYS A 32 11.32 -10.52 9.56
C CYS A 32 10.75 -11.16 10.83
N THR A 33 11.05 -10.56 12.01
CA THR A 33 10.24 -10.78 13.20
C THR A 33 8.95 -9.96 13.12
N TYR A 34 7.98 -10.21 14.02
CA TYR A 34 6.75 -9.42 14.06
C TYR A 34 7.02 -7.95 14.42
N GLU A 35 8.00 -7.67 15.27
CA GLU A 35 8.44 -6.31 15.62
C GLU A 35 9.07 -5.60 14.44
N GLN A 36 9.90 -6.29 13.67
CA GLN A 36 10.52 -5.74 12.45
C GLN A 36 9.46 -5.44 11.39
N ALA A 37 8.50 -6.33 11.19
CA ALA A 37 7.39 -6.14 10.26
C ALA A 37 6.49 -4.95 10.67
N ALA A 38 6.18 -4.81 11.96
CA ALA A 38 5.42 -3.68 12.47
C ALA A 38 6.18 -2.35 12.33
N ALA A 39 7.50 -2.35 12.58
CA ALA A 39 8.34 -1.17 12.41
C ALA A 39 8.46 -0.74 10.92
N LEU A 40 8.46 -1.67 9.97
CA LEU A 40 8.36 -1.38 8.55
C LEU A 40 7.00 -0.79 8.19
N ALA A 41 5.90 -1.35 8.71
CA ALA A 41 4.55 -0.82 8.51
C ALA A 41 4.38 0.59 9.08
N GLU A 42 4.92 0.86 10.27
CA GLU A 42 4.92 2.19 10.88
C GLU A 42 5.68 3.21 10.02
N ALA A 43 6.86 2.83 9.53
CA ALA A 43 7.66 3.69 8.67
C ALA A 43 6.96 3.98 7.33
N ALA A 44 6.30 2.97 6.73
CA ALA A 44 5.51 3.15 5.51
C ALA A 44 4.32 4.09 5.73
N LEU A 45 3.58 3.89 6.82
CA LEU A 45 2.47 4.76 7.22
C LEU A 45 2.95 6.20 7.45
N ALA A 46 4.09 6.39 8.15
CA ALA A 46 4.63 7.71 8.42
C ALA A 46 5.04 8.46 7.14
N ASP A 47 5.61 7.78 6.13
CA ASP A 47 5.93 8.38 4.85
C ASP A 47 4.65 8.72 4.06
N THR A 48 3.64 7.85 4.06
CA THR A 48 2.33 8.10 3.46
C THR A 48 1.65 9.32 4.10
N LEU A 49 1.60 9.39 5.43
CA LEU A 49 1.03 10.54 6.13
C LEU A 49 1.79 11.83 5.83
N GLN A 50 3.11 11.78 5.70
CA GLN A 50 3.91 12.94 5.32
C GLN A 50 3.57 13.42 3.90
N ALA A 51 3.40 12.53 2.93
CA ALA A 51 2.98 12.89 1.58
C ALA A 51 1.59 13.55 1.58
N VAL A 52 0.66 13.02 2.37
CA VAL A 52 -0.70 13.58 2.54
C VAL A 52 -0.67 14.96 3.21
N LEU A 53 0.22 15.20 4.18
CA LEU A 53 0.38 16.52 4.80
C LEU A 53 0.85 17.58 3.79
N LEU A 54 1.72 17.20 2.87
CA LEU A 54 2.27 18.09 1.86
C LEU A 54 1.36 18.29 0.65
N ALA A 55 0.39 17.40 0.45
CA ALA A 55 -0.56 17.46 -0.66
C ALA A 55 -1.64 18.55 -0.43
N PRO A 56 -2.16 19.16 -1.52
CA PRO A 56 -3.27 20.09 -1.44
C PRO A 56 -4.56 19.37 -1.02
N ALA A 57 -5.07 19.69 0.17
CA ALA A 57 -6.28 19.08 0.70
C ALA A 57 -7.05 20.08 1.58
N ALA A 58 -8.39 20.01 1.55
CA ALA A 58 -9.24 20.74 2.49
C ALA A 58 -9.27 20.07 3.86
N ARG A 59 -9.21 18.74 3.85
CA ARG A 59 -9.32 17.92 5.05
C ARG A 59 -8.45 16.67 4.89
N ARG A 60 -7.87 16.19 5.97
CA ARG A 60 -7.09 14.95 6.03
C ARG A 60 -7.67 14.08 7.12
N VAL A 61 -8.02 12.84 6.78
CA VAL A 61 -8.65 11.89 7.70
C VAL A 61 -7.86 10.60 7.70
N LEU A 62 -7.46 10.16 8.87
CA LEU A 62 -6.94 8.84 9.11
C LEU A 62 -8.09 7.90 9.49
N VAL A 63 -8.42 6.96 8.62
CA VAL A 63 -9.44 5.91 8.84
C VAL A 63 -8.74 4.72 9.46
N LEU A 64 -8.78 4.61 10.80
CA LEU A 64 -7.88 3.76 11.58
C LEU A 64 -8.58 2.54 12.19
N ASP A 65 -8.00 1.36 11.99
CA ASP A 65 -8.27 0.14 12.75
C ASP A 65 -7.26 0.06 13.92
N GLY A 66 -7.66 0.48 15.10
CA GLY A 66 -6.86 0.58 16.31
C GLY A 66 -6.80 2.00 16.87
N GLU A 67 -5.79 2.28 17.69
CA GLU A 67 -5.62 3.56 18.37
C GLU A 67 -4.50 4.39 17.73
N PRO A 68 -4.63 5.73 17.67
CA PRO A 68 -3.56 6.61 17.22
C PRO A 68 -2.38 6.54 18.20
N GLY A 69 -1.16 6.62 17.65
CA GLY A 69 0.08 6.58 18.42
C GLY A 69 1.00 7.76 18.08
N PRO A 70 2.22 7.78 18.65
CA PRO A 70 3.20 8.86 18.42
C PRO A 70 3.63 9.02 16.95
N TRP A 71 3.36 8.03 16.11
CA TRP A 71 3.61 8.04 14.67
C TRP A 71 2.61 8.90 13.88
N LEU A 72 1.46 9.31 14.49
CA LEU A 72 0.49 10.17 13.86
C LEU A 72 0.89 11.64 14.02
N PRO A 73 1.23 12.36 12.94
CA PRO A 73 1.52 13.78 13.01
C PRO A 73 0.23 14.60 13.20
N PRO A 74 0.30 15.83 13.70
CA PRO A 74 -0.84 16.74 13.77
C PRO A 74 -1.36 17.07 12.36
N GLY A 75 -2.62 17.46 12.27
CA GLY A 75 -3.28 17.85 11.01
C GLY A 75 -4.14 16.77 10.38
N PHE A 76 -4.39 15.68 11.09
CA PHE A 76 -5.36 14.64 10.72
C PHE A 76 -6.52 14.60 11.73
N ASP A 77 -7.73 14.47 11.20
CA ASP A 77 -8.83 13.92 11.95
C ASP A 77 -8.69 12.39 11.99
N VAL A 78 -9.08 11.77 13.09
CA VAL A 78 -9.09 10.30 13.20
C VAL A 78 -10.52 9.80 13.16
N MET A 79 -10.80 8.85 12.28
CA MET A 79 -12.07 8.15 12.18
C MET A 79 -11.83 6.65 12.36
N PRO A 80 -12.50 5.98 13.31
CA PRO A 80 -12.37 4.54 13.47
C PRO A 80 -12.93 3.82 12.24
N GLN A 81 -12.29 2.72 11.85
CA GLN A 81 -12.86 1.83 10.84
C GLN A 81 -14.08 1.11 11.42
N CYS A 82 -15.11 0.91 10.58
CA CYS A 82 -16.19 0.00 10.95
C CYS A 82 -15.71 -1.46 10.93
N GLY A 83 -16.47 -2.36 11.52
CA GLY A 83 -16.27 -3.80 11.38
C GLY A 83 -16.57 -4.30 9.97
N GLY A 84 -16.25 -5.56 9.72
CA GLY A 84 -16.57 -6.23 8.45
C GLY A 84 -15.40 -6.32 7.46
N PRO A 85 -15.67 -6.81 6.24
CA PRO A 85 -14.68 -6.97 5.18
C PRO A 85 -14.20 -5.61 4.65
N LEU A 86 -13.14 -5.63 3.83
CA LEU A 86 -12.47 -4.40 3.39
C LEU A 86 -13.38 -3.50 2.55
N ASP A 87 -14.18 -4.05 1.67
CA ASP A 87 -15.14 -3.29 0.85
C ASP A 87 -16.14 -2.50 1.69
N GLU A 88 -16.66 -3.08 2.79
CA GLU A 88 -17.54 -2.37 3.73
C GLU A 88 -16.81 -1.25 4.47
N ARG A 89 -15.55 -1.47 4.87
CA ARG A 89 -14.74 -0.44 5.54
C ARG A 89 -14.43 0.73 4.61
N LEU A 90 -14.11 0.45 3.34
CA LEU A 90 -13.90 1.47 2.31
C LEU A 90 -15.21 2.22 2.01
N ALA A 91 -16.32 1.50 1.86
CA ALA A 91 -17.64 2.06 1.63
C ALA A 91 -18.07 2.99 2.77
N ALA A 92 -17.85 2.59 4.02
CA ALA A 92 -18.15 3.41 5.21
C ALA A 92 -17.28 4.69 5.25
N ALA A 93 -16.01 4.59 4.85
CA ALA A 93 -15.13 5.74 4.76
C ALA A 93 -15.67 6.77 3.73
N PHE A 94 -16.10 6.33 2.56
CA PHE A 94 -16.72 7.22 1.57
C PHE A 94 -18.08 7.76 2.01
N ALA A 95 -18.92 6.95 2.65
CA ALA A 95 -20.23 7.37 3.15
C ALA A 95 -20.15 8.53 4.18
N ALA A 96 -19.04 8.66 4.89
CA ALA A 96 -18.81 9.74 5.84
C ALA A 96 -18.34 11.06 5.18
N MET A 97 -18.18 11.10 3.85
CA MET A 97 -17.68 12.27 3.13
C MET A 97 -18.80 12.97 2.39
N SER A 98 -18.81 14.30 2.45
CA SER A 98 -19.83 15.15 1.78
C SER A 98 -19.33 15.83 0.51
N GLY A 99 -18.06 15.63 0.12
CA GLY A 99 -17.45 16.24 -1.06
C GLY A 99 -16.36 15.36 -1.64
N PRO A 100 -15.62 15.81 -2.66
CA PRO A 100 -14.61 14.99 -3.31
C PRO A 100 -13.64 14.37 -2.33
N ALA A 101 -13.42 13.06 -2.45
CA ALA A 101 -12.57 12.31 -1.55
C ALA A 101 -11.63 11.40 -2.33
N LEU A 102 -10.36 11.36 -1.92
CA LEU A 102 -9.35 10.42 -2.40
C LEU A 102 -8.88 9.57 -1.23
N LEU A 103 -9.15 8.28 -1.30
CA LEU A 103 -8.74 7.30 -0.31
C LEU A 103 -7.49 6.57 -0.81
N ILE A 104 -6.48 6.44 0.06
CA ILE A 104 -5.24 5.72 -0.20
C ILE A 104 -4.94 4.72 0.92
N GLY A 105 -4.21 3.65 0.57
CA GLY A 105 -3.69 2.67 1.54
C GLY A 105 -2.48 3.20 2.31
N MET A 106 -2.13 2.51 3.40
CA MET A 106 -0.94 2.80 4.22
C MET A 106 0.35 2.15 3.69
N ASP A 107 0.26 1.35 2.65
CA ASP A 107 1.26 0.35 2.27
C ASP A 107 2.13 0.76 1.06
N THR A 108 1.93 1.99 0.55
CA THR A 108 2.64 2.54 -0.62
C THR A 108 3.46 3.77 -0.24
N PRO A 109 4.56 3.63 0.54
CA PRO A 109 5.36 4.76 1.04
C PRO A 109 6.08 5.56 -0.05
N GLN A 110 6.02 5.12 -1.32
CA GLN A 110 6.51 5.86 -2.49
C GLN A 110 5.49 6.86 -3.05
N VAL A 111 4.32 7.01 -2.43
CA VAL A 111 3.35 8.03 -2.82
C VAL A 111 3.94 9.43 -2.64
N THR A 112 3.65 10.33 -3.59
CA THR A 112 4.11 11.71 -3.55
C THR A 112 2.92 12.67 -3.46
N PRO A 113 3.12 13.91 -2.97
CA PRO A 113 2.05 14.91 -2.91
C PRO A 113 1.41 15.19 -4.28
N ASP A 114 2.18 15.15 -5.36
CA ASP A 114 1.69 15.40 -6.72
C ASP A 114 0.71 14.33 -7.19
N LEU A 115 0.91 13.07 -6.79
CA LEU A 115 -0.02 11.98 -7.10
C LEU A 115 -1.38 12.13 -6.40
N LEU A 116 -1.43 12.93 -5.34
CA LEU A 116 -2.63 13.20 -4.55
C LEU A 116 -3.37 14.49 -4.98
N ALA A 117 -2.79 15.23 -5.93
CA ALA A 117 -3.37 16.47 -6.46
C ALA A 117 -4.35 16.17 -7.60
N VAL A 118 -5.60 15.85 -7.27
CA VAL A 118 -6.61 15.43 -8.25
C VAL A 118 -7.29 16.64 -8.92
N ASP A 119 -7.45 16.57 -10.24
CA ASP A 119 -8.29 17.49 -11.00
C ASP A 119 -9.71 16.92 -11.22
N TRP A 120 -10.62 17.28 -10.34
CA TRP A 120 -12.02 16.86 -10.41
C TRP A 120 -12.85 17.50 -11.54
N GLN A 121 -12.30 18.42 -12.32
CA GLN A 121 -12.95 18.92 -13.54
C GLN A 121 -12.76 17.92 -14.69
N ALA A 122 -11.61 17.26 -14.75
CA ALA A 122 -11.28 16.28 -15.76
C ALA A 122 -11.86 14.88 -15.47
N ALA A 123 -12.10 14.53 -14.19
CA ALA A 123 -12.50 13.19 -13.79
C ALA A 123 -13.65 13.18 -12.77
N ASP A 124 -14.44 12.11 -12.80
CA ASP A 124 -15.49 11.82 -11.82
C ASP A 124 -14.98 10.81 -10.77
N ALA A 125 -14.02 9.98 -11.18
CA ALA A 125 -13.31 9.05 -10.31
C ALA A 125 -11.81 9.03 -10.67
N VAL A 126 -11.00 8.68 -9.66
CA VAL A 126 -9.55 8.48 -9.79
C VAL A 126 -9.21 7.07 -9.33
N PHE A 127 -8.36 6.38 -10.09
CA PHE A 127 -7.99 5.00 -9.81
C PHE A 127 -6.47 4.82 -9.86
N GLY A 128 -5.88 4.37 -8.77
CA GLY A 128 -4.46 4.06 -8.65
C GLY A 128 -4.23 2.55 -8.56
N PRO A 129 -3.85 1.85 -9.64
CA PRO A 129 -3.63 0.41 -9.62
C PRO A 129 -2.43 0.03 -8.74
N ALA A 130 -2.52 -1.09 -8.04
CA ALA A 130 -1.42 -1.70 -7.31
C ALA A 130 -0.79 -2.85 -8.12
N ALA A 131 0.49 -3.12 -7.86
CA ALA A 131 1.24 -4.13 -8.61
C ALA A 131 0.79 -5.58 -8.34
N ASP A 132 0.08 -5.82 -7.24
CA ASP A 132 -0.50 -7.10 -6.84
C ASP A 132 -1.87 -7.40 -7.50
N GLY A 133 -2.37 -6.45 -8.31
CA GLY A 133 -3.69 -6.52 -8.94
C GLY A 133 -4.82 -5.88 -8.13
N GLY A 134 -4.52 -5.29 -6.98
CA GLY A 134 -5.40 -4.42 -6.20
C GLY A 134 -5.37 -2.96 -6.66
N PHE A 135 -5.59 -2.06 -5.72
CA PHE A 135 -5.43 -0.62 -5.92
C PHE A 135 -4.89 0.05 -4.65
N TRP A 136 -3.99 1.03 -4.84
CA TRP A 136 -3.45 1.83 -3.76
C TRP A 136 -4.25 3.12 -3.52
N ALA A 137 -5.01 3.57 -4.54
CA ALA A 137 -5.82 4.78 -4.46
C ALA A 137 -7.17 4.58 -5.15
N LEU A 138 -8.21 5.14 -4.55
CA LEU A 138 -9.55 5.26 -5.11
C LEU A 138 -10.10 6.64 -4.75
N GLY A 139 -10.43 7.45 -5.75
CA GLY A 139 -11.01 8.77 -5.57
C GLY A 139 -12.40 8.86 -6.21
N LEU A 140 -13.29 9.57 -5.55
CA LEU A 140 -14.65 9.84 -6.04
C LEU A 140 -14.95 11.34 -5.89
N ARG A 141 -15.37 12.00 -6.98
CA ARG A 141 -15.83 13.39 -6.95
C ARG A 141 -17.10 13.55 -6.14
N VAL A 142 -18.00 12.59 -6.26
CA VAL A 142 -19.18 12.43 -5.43
C VAL A 142 -19.05 11.07 -4.74
N PRO A 143 -18.73 11.02 -3.45
CA PRO A 143 -18.62 9.80 -2.70
C PRO A 143 -19.93 9.00 -2.72
N ASP A 144 -19.85 7.77 -3.25
CA ASP A 144 -20.96 6.83 -3.24
C ASP A 144 -20.45 5.46 -2.76
N PRO A 145 -20.87 5.01 -1.57
CA PRO A 145 -20.45 3.71 -1.02
C PRO A 145 -20.86 2.53 -1.90
N ALA A 146 -21.89 2.64 -2.72
CA ALA A 146 -22.34 1.58 -3.63
C ALA A 146 -21.30 1.27 -4.73
N LEU A 147 -20.43 2.22 -5.05
CA LEU A 147 -19.34 2.02 -6.02
C LEU A 147 -18.23 1.11 -5.50
N VAL A 148 -18.18 0.85 -4.19
CA VAL A 148 -17.13 0.05 -3.55
C VAL A 148 -17.70 -1.23 -2.94
N ARG A 149 -18.88 -1.14 -2.31
CA ARG A 149 -19.52 -2.27 -1.62
C ARG A 149 -19.75 -3.45 -2.57
N GLY A 150 -19.38 -4.64 -2.12
CA GLY A 150 -19.53 -5.90 -2.87
C GLY A 150 -18.48 -6.09 -3.98
N VAL A 151 -17.44 -5.25 -4.07
CA VAL A 151 -16.29 -5.53 -4.93
C VAL A 151 -15.44 -6.61 -4.25
N PRO A 152 -15.10 -7.73 -4.95
CA PRO A 152 -14.24 -8.75 -4.39
C PRO A 152 -12.87 -8.19 -4.01
N MET A 153 -12.53 -8.22 -2.71
CA MET A 153 -11.27 -7.70 -2.18
C MET A 153 -10.24 -8.80 -2.00
N SER A 154 -8.96 -8.40 -1.87
CA SER A 154 -7.83 -9.31 -1.60
C SER A 154 -7.64 -10.40 -2.66
N THR A 155 -7.94 -10.10 -3.92
CA THR A 155 -7.68 -10.97 -5.07
C THR A 155 -6.82 -10.24 -6.12
N PRO A 156 -6.10 -10.96 -6.99
CA PRO A 156 -5.33 -10.33 -8.07
C PRO A 156 -6.20 -9.59 -9.11
N ALA A 157 -7.52 -9.74 -9.06
CA ALA A 157 -8.48 -9.09 -9.94
C ALA A 157 -9.26 -7.94 -9.26
N THR A 158 -9.00 -7.66 -7.99
CA THR A 158 -9.70 -6.61 -7.21
C THR A 158 -9.71 -5.28 -7.93
N GLY A 159 -8.56 -4.84 -8.41
CA GLY A 159 -8.43 -3.56 -9.14
C GLY A 159 -9.23 -3.55 -10.44
N ALA A 160 -9.22 -4.65 -11.18
CA ALA A 160 -10.00 -4.78 -12.43
C ALA A 160 -11.51 -4.71 -12.14
N PHE A 161 -12.01 -5.39 -11.10
CA PHE A 161 -13.42 -5.32 -10.68
C PHE A 161 -13.80 -3.92 -10.22
N GLN A 162 -12.96 -3.29 -9.41
CA GLN A 162 -13.22 -1.92 -8.94
C GLN A 162 -13.28 -0.93 -10.10
N ARG A 163 -12.30 -0.97 -11.01
CA ARG A 163 -12.26 -0.09 -12.18
C ARG A 163 -13.45 -0.33 -13.12
N ALA A 164 -13.82 -1.60 -13.37
CA ALA A 164 -15.00 -1.94 -14.16
C ALA A 164 -16.30 -1.41 -13.52
N ARG A 165 -16.43 -1.46 -12.20
CA ARG A 165 -17.57 -0.89 -11.46
C ARG A 165 -17.71 0.61 -11.69
N LEU A 166 -16.60 1.36 -11.66
CA LEU A 166 -16.60 2.81 -11.92
C LEU A 166 -17.04 3.12 -13.36
N LEU A 167 -16.49 2.40 -14.32
CA LEU A 167 -16.84 2.57 -15.74
C LEU A 167 -18.30 2.21 -16.02
N SER A 168 -18.82 1.12 -15.43
CA SER A 168 -20.21 0.69 -15.57
C SER A 168 -21.20 1.69 -14.96
N ALA A 169 -20.75 2.49 -13.99
CA ALA A 169 -21.53 3.61 -13.44
C ALA A 169 -21.48 4.87 -14.32
N GLY A 170 -20.83 4.82 -15.48
CA GLY A 170 -20.72 5.95 -16.41
C GLY A 170 -19.73 7.03 -16.00
N LEU A 171 -18.83 6.76 -15.04
CA LEU A 171 -17.87 7.73 -14.54
C LEU A 171 -16.67 7.88 -15.48
N ARG A 172 -16.19 9.11 -15.64
CA ARG A 172 -14.91 9.40 -16.25
C ARG A 172 -13.81 9.07 -15.25
N VAL A 173 -13.04 8.02 -15.51
CA VAL A 173 -11.98 7.53 -14.61
C VAL A 173 -10.64 8.05 -15.08
N ALA A 174 -9.91 8.78 -14.21
CA ALA A 174 -8.51 9.11 -14.42
C ALA A 174 -7.63 8.07 -13.71
N ASP A 175 -6.75 7.43 -14.48
CA ASP A 175 -5.80 6.45 -13.94
C ASP A 175 -4.55 7.16 -13.41
N LEU A 176 -4.14 6.82 -12.19
CA LEU A 176 -2.86 7.20 -11.59
C LEU A 176 -1.78 6.17 -11.95
N PRO A 177 -0.50 6.52 -11.80
CA PRO A 177 0.59 5.56 -11.96
C PRO A 177 0.42 4.34 -11.05
N GLN A 178 0.80 3.16 -11.57
CA GLN A 178 0.84 1.94 -10.78
C GLN A 178 1.92 2.05 -9.70
N LEU A 179 1.55 1.76 -8.45
CA LEU A 179 2.47 1.63 -7.33
C LEU A 179 2.57 0.17 -6.86
N ARG A 180 3.55 -0.09 -6.01
CA ARG A 180 3.79 -1.40 -5.41
C ARG A 180 3.53 -1.33 -3.91
N ASP A 181 2.63 -2.17 -3.43
CA ASP A 181 2.39 -2.35 -2.01
C ASP A 181 3.56 -3.14 -1.39
N VAL A 182 3.84 -2.86 -0.13
CA VAL A 182 4.87 -3.59 0.62
C VAL A 182 4.24 -4.79 1.31
N ASP A 183 4.21 -5.95 0.66
CA ASP A 183 3.64 -7.18 1.25
C ASP A 183 4.66 -8.26 1.53
N THR A 184 5.73 -8.33 0.76
CA THR A 184 6.82 -9.31 0.89
C THR A 184 8.17 -8.64 1.12
N ALA A 185 9.18 -9.41 1.50
CA ALA A 185 10.55 -8.90 1.62
C ALA A 185 11.09 -8.35 0.29
N ALA A 186 10.74 -8.98 -0.83
CA ALA A 186 11.09 -8.50 -2.16
C ALA A 186 10.45 -7.15 -2.47
N ASP A 187 9.17 -6.96 -2.08
CA ASP A 187 8.49 -5.66 -2.23
C ASP A 187 9.15 -4.59 -1.37
N ALA A 188 9.51 -4.93 -0.13
CA ALA A 188 10.19 -3.99 0.77
C ALA A 188 11.50 -3.47 0.16
N VAL A 189 12.31 -4.35 -0.45
CA VAL A 189 13.54 -3.96 -1.14
C VAL A 189 13.25 -3.10 -2.37
N ALA A 190 12.29 -3.51 -3.20
CA ALA A 190 11.95 -2.79 -4.43
C ALA A 190 11.37 -1.39 -4.16
N VAL A 191 10.50 -1.27 -3.15
CA VAL A 191 9.89 0.00 -2.75
C VAL A 191 10.91 0.94 -2.10
N ALA A 192 11.80 0.40 -1.24
CA ALA A 192 12.88 1.20 -0.64
C ALA A 192 13.83 1.79 -1.70
N ALA A 193 14.06 1.08 -2.80
CA ALA A 193 14.86 1.58 -3.91
C ALA A 193 14.16 2.70 -4.69
N LYS A 194 12.82 2.68 -4.80
CA LYS A 194 12.04 3.71 -5.49
C LYS A 194 11.84 5.00 -4.70
N ALA A 195 11.81 4.91 -3.36
CA ALA A 195 11.65 6.06 -2.45
C ALA A 195 12.81 6.11 -1.44
N PRO A 196 14.08 6.32 -1.87
CA PRO A 196 15.27 6.09 -1.06
C PRO A 196 15.44 7.07 0.11
N GLN A 197 14.74 8.18 0.10
CA GLN A 197 14.84 9.24 1.12
C GLN A 197 13.81 9.09 2.26
N GLY A 198 12.85 8.14 2.15
CA GLY A 198 11.80 7.94 3.14
C GLY A 198 12.29 7.23 4.41
N ARG A 199 11.49 7.34 5.47
CA ARG A 199 11.66 6.59 6.73
C ARG A 199 11.59 5.09 6.47
N PHE A 200 10.68 4.67 5.57
CA PHE A 200 10.55 3.29 5.14
C PHE A 200 11.86 2.77 4.54
N ALA A 201 12.46 3.49 3.61
CA ALA A 201 13.74 3.10 3.00
C ALA A 201 14.88 3.05 4.02
N ALA A 202 14.92 3.98 4.98
CA ALA A 202 15.90 3.95 6.07
C ALA A 202 15.73 2.68 6.93
N ARG A 203 14.49 2.33 7.27
CA ARG A 203 14.18 1.12 8.04
C ARG A 203 14.50 -0.16 7.24
N ALA A 204 14.15 -0.21 5.97
CA ALA A 204 14.45 -1.35 5.10
C ALA A 204 15.97 -1.56 4.94
N ARG A 205 16.77 -0.50 4.80
CA ARG A 205 18.24 -0.57 4.79
C ARG A 205 18.80 -1.12 6.10
N ALA A 206 18.26 -0.71 7.23
CA ALA A 206 18.69 -1.24 8.54
C ALA A 206 18.37 -2.75 8.68
N LEU A 207 17.43 -3.27 7.91
CA LEU A 207 17.04 -4.68 7.86
C LEU A 207 17.55 -5.40 6.60
N ALA A 208 18.50 -4.83 5.85
CA ALA A 208 18.94 -5.36 4.56
C ALA A 208 19.42 -6.83 4.63
N ALA A 209 20.15 -7.21 5.69
CA ALA A 209 20.62 -8.58 5.91
C ALA A 209 19.45 -9.58 6.14
N VAL A 210 18.30 -9.10 6.63
CA VAL A 210 17.08 -9.90 6.83
C VAL A 210 16.26 -9.97 5.56
N LEU A 211 16.04 -8.81 4.90
CA LEU A 211 15.17 -8.69 3.72
C LEU A 211 15.79 -9.31 2.45
N SER A 212 17.12 -9.34 2.38
CA SER A 212 17.88 -9.97 1.28
C SER A 212 18.83 -10.98 1.86
N PRO A 213 18.37 -12.15 2.33
CA PRO A 213 19.29 -13.18 2.80
C PRO A 213 20.20 -13.56 1.63
N VAL A 214 21.49 -13.30 1.79
CA VAL A 214 22.52 -13.80 0.87
C VAL A 214 22.27 -15.29 0.75
N ALA A 215 22.08 -15.79 -0.47
CA ALA A 215 22.06 -17.22 -0.71
C ALA A 215 23.35 -17.80 -0.15
N THR A 216 23.26 -18.38 1.06
CA THR A 216 24.37 -19.12 1.63
C THR A 216 24.64 -20.27 0.66
N GLY A 217 25.73 -20.11 -0.10
CA GLY A 217 26.16 -21.07 -1.11
C GLY A 217 26.22 -22.45 -0.50
N LYS A 218 25.44 -23.36 -1.03
CA LYS A 218 25.79 -24.77 -1.01
C LYS A 218 27.07 -24.93 -1.83
N GLY A 219 28.17 -24.66 -1.19
CA GLY A 219 29.51 -24.87 -1.72
C GLY A 219 30.13 -26.01 -0.97
N ALA A 220 30.65 -26.94 -1.73
CA ALA A 220 31.52 -28.04 -1.38
C ALA A 220 30.82 -29.40 -1.34
N THR A 221 30.41 -29.88 -2.51
CA THR A 221 30.50 -31.31 -2.81
C THR A 221 31.96 -31.67 -2.86
N GLY A 222 32.46 -32.28 -1.79
CA GLY A 222 33.74 -33.01 -1.80
C GLY A 222 33.67 -34.08 -2.89
N LYS A 223 34.50 -33.94 -3.92
CA LYS A 223 34.83 -35.02 -4.83
C LYS A 223 35.60 -36.09 -4.04
N GLY A 224 34.87 -37.11 -3.59
CA GLY A 224 35.46 -38.37 -3.22
C GLY A 224 35.95 -39.04 -4.49
N VAL A 225 37.26 -39.06 -4.68
CA VAL A 225 37.96 -39.92 -5.64
C VAL A 225 37.74 -41.34 -5.15
N ILE A 226 37.00 -42.16 -5.88
CA ILE A 226 36.99 -43.60 -5.69
C ILE A 226 37.94 -44.15 -6.74
N GLU A 227 39.13 -44.62 -6.27
CA GLU A 227 40.09 -45.43 -7.02
C GLU A 227 39.41 -46.71 -7.53
N ALA A 228 39.56 -46.92 -8.82
CA ALA A 228 39.25 -48.18 -9.45
C ALA A 228 40.37 -49.17 -9.15
N SER A 229 40.12 -50.13 -8.27
CA SER A 229 40.93 -51.30 -8.15
C SER A 229 40.37 -52.42 -9.03
N ALA A 230 41.16 -52.81 -10.01
CA ALA A 230 40.95 -54.00 -10.85
C ALA A 230 41.03 -55.23 -10.02
N LEU A 231 40.15 -56.20 -10.24
CA LEU A 231 40.43 -57.63 -10.04
C LEU A 231 39.84 -58.45 -11.19
N ARG A 232 40.71 -59.09 -11.83
CA ARG A 232 40.53 -60.13 -12.86
C ARG A 232 40.11 -61.43 -12.21
N GLU A 233 39.66 -62.31 -13.10
CA GLU A 233 39.63 -63.77 -13.06
C GLU A 233 38.42 -64.45 -12.46
N THR A 234 37.88 -65.25 -13.20
CA THR A 234 37.84 -66.56 -13.75
C THR A 234 36.54 -67.32 -13.40
N ALA A 235 35.85 -67.82 -14.30
CA ALA A 235 35.52 -69.17 -14.77
C ALA A 235 34.34 -69.17 -15.70
#